data_ddfb3c12908ab6bfc5f24a5b3205b03e
#
_entry.id   ddfb3c12908ab6bfc5f24a5b3205b03e
#
_cell.length_a   1.000
_cell.length_b   1.000
_cell.length_c   1.000
_cell.angle_alpha   90.00
_cell.angle_beta   90.00
_cell.angle_gamma   90.00
#
_symmetry.space_group_name_H-M   'P 1'
#
loop_
_entity.id
_entity.type
_entity.pdbx_description
1 polymer ?
#
loop_
_entity_poly.entity_id
_entity_poly.type
_entity_poly.pdbx_seq_one_letter_code
_entity_poly.pdbx_strand_id
1 'polypeptide(L)'
;MLQRQRVFALECNMAVAEKVKKLLEADFIRKVFYPEWLANVMMAKKNNGKWKMCVGFIDLNKAYPKDSFPLPRIDQLVDSTTGHKLLSFINAFSGYNQIMMDEEDQEKTTFITS
;
A
#
# COMPACT_ATOMS: atom_id res chain seq x y z
N MET A 1 17.32 -3.87 -4.34
CA MET A 1 17.18 -5.12 -3.57
C MET A 1 15.99 -5.93 -4.06
N LEU A 2 16.21 -7.21 -4.32
CA LEU A 2 15.17 -8.09 -4.85
C LEU A 2 14.74 -9.08 -3.76
N GLN A 3 13.51 -8.98 -3.30
CA GLN A 3 12.95 -9.95 -2.37
C GLN A 3 12.60 -11.25 -3.10
N ARG A 4 12.77 -12.39 -2.42
CA ARG A 4 12.37 -13.69 -2.97
C ARG A 4 10.85 -13.75 -3.06
N GLN A 5 10.35 -14.18 -4.21
CA GLN A 5 8.91 -14.34 -4.42
C GLN A 5 8.29 -15.32 -3.43
N ARG A 6 7.16 -14.93 -2.86
CA ARG A 6 6.34 -15.81 -2.04
C ARG A 6 5.44 -16.70 -2.89
N VAL A 7 5.25 -17.92 -2.42
CA VAL A 7 4.30 -18.86 -3.04
C VAL A 7 2.97 -18.75 -2.31
N PHE A 8 1.88 -18.60 -3.05
CA PHE A 8 0.52 -18.53 -2.53
C PHE A 8 -0.29 -19.75 -2.95
N ALA A 9 -1.34 -20.08 -2.19
CA ALA A 9 -2.38 -20.98 -2.64
C ALA A 9 -3.11 -20.43 -3.88
N LEU A 10 -3.71 -21.33 -4.68
CA LEU A 10 -4.41 -20.95 -5.92
C LEU A 10 -5.46 -19.84 -5.72
N GLU A 11 -6.24 -19.93 -4.64
CA GLU A 11 -7.23 -18.90 -4.29
C GLU A 11 -6.61 -17.51 -4.10
N CYS A 12 -5.47 -17.44 -3.42
CA CYS A 12 -4.73 -16.20 -3.24
C CYS A 12 -4.16 -15.67 -4.56
N ASN A 13 -3.61 -16.53 -5.40
CA ASN A 13 -3.10 -16.13 -6.71
C ASN A 13 -4.19 -15.56 -7.60
N MET A 14 -5.38 -16.12 -7.60
CA MET A 14 -6.54 -15.60 -8.34
C MET A 14 -6.96 -14.23 -7.81
N ALA A 15 -6.99 -14.05 -6.48
CA ALA A 15 -7.31 -12.77 -5.85
C ALA A 15 -6.27 -11.68 -6.18
N VAL A 16 -4.98 -12.02 -6.20
CA VAL A 16 -3.89 -11.12 -6.62
C VAL A 16 -4.07 -10.71 -8.07
N ALA A 17 -4.28 -11.67 -8.97
CA ALA A 17 -4.46 -11.41 -10.40
C ALA A 17 -5.64 -10.47 -10.68
N GLU A 18 -6.77 -10.69 -10.02
CA GLU A 18 -7.95 -9.84 -10.14
C GLU A 18 -7.65 -8.41 -9.64
N LYS A 19 -6.99 -8.29 -8.50
CA LYS A 19 -6.66 -6.99 -7.92
C LYS A 19 -5.68 -6.20 -8.80
N VAL A 20 -4.64 -6.85 -9.28
CA VAL A 20 -3.65 -6.26 -10.20
C VAL A 20 -4.31 -5.80 -11.48
N LYS A 21 -5.21 -6.60 -12.06
CA LYS A 21 -5.97 -6.21 -13.26
C LYS A 21 -6.77 -4.93 -13.03
N LYS A 22 -7.49 -4.82 -11.91
CA LYS A 22 -8.24 -3.61 -11.56
C LYS A 22 -7.34 -2.38 -11.41
N LEU A 23 -6.18 -2.52 -10.78
CA LEU A 23 -5.22 -1.43 -10.61
C LEU A 23 -4.58 -0.99 -11.93
N LEU A 24 -4.30 -1.93 -12.83
CA LEU A 24 -3.80 -1.62 -14.18
C LEU A 24 -4.85 -0.89 -15.03
N GLU A 25 -6.11 -1.34 -15.00
CA GLU A 25 -7.22 -0.71 -15.72
C GLU A 25 -7.50 0.71 -15.21
N ALA A 26 -7.27 0.97 -13.92
CA ALA A 26 -7.43 2.28 -13.31
C ALA A 26 -6.19 3.19 -13.43
N ASP A 27 -5.12 2.75 -14.09
CA ASP A 27 -3.84 3.45 -14.22
C ASP A 27 -3.13 3.80 -12.91
N PHE A 28 -3.41 3.06 -11.84
CA PHE A 28 -2.70 3.24 -10.57
C PHE A 28 -1.34 2.55 -10.52
N ILE A 29 -1.14 1.53 -11.36
CA ILE A 29 0.12 0.81 -11.51
C ILE A 29 0.44 0.62 -13.01
N ARG A 30 1.69 0.35 -13.30
CA ARG A 30 2.18 0.01 -14.64
C ARG A 30 3.12 -1.17 -14.61
N LYS A 31 3.30 -1.82 -15.74
CA LYS A 31 4.30 -2.89 -15.88
C LYS A 31 5.70 -2.29 -15.97
N VAL A 32 6.64 -2.92 -15.29
CA VAL A 32 8.06 -2.58 -15.30
C VAL A 32 8.87 -3.81 -15.68
N PHE A 33 9.88 -3.63 -16.52
CA PHE A 33 10.81 -4.67 -16.92
C PHE A 33 12.18 -4.43 -16.29
N TYR A 34 12.81 -5.50 -15.79
CA TYR A 34 14.15 -5.47 -15.18
C TYR A 34 14.27 -4.50 -13.98
N PRO A 35 13.40 -4.60 -12.97
CA PRO A 35 13.46 -3.71 -11.83
C PRO A 35 14.70 -3.98 -10.97
N GLU A 36 15.27 -2.94 -10.39
CA GLU A 36 16.34 -3.03 -9.38
C GLU A 36 15.79 -3.32 -7.97
N TRP A 37 14.57 -2.88 -7.71
CA TRP A 37 13.83 -3.10 -6.48
C TRP A 37 12.62 -3.98 -6.73
N LEU A 38 12.44 -4.98 -5.87
CA LEU A 38 11.32 -5.89 -5.98
C LEU A 38 10.78 -6.24 -4.60
N ALA A 39 9.54 -5.87 -4.35
CA ALA A 39 8.82 -6.16 -3.12
C ALA A 39 7.87 -7.34 -3.26
N ASN A 40 7.51 -7.96 -2.15
CA ASN A 40 6.53 -9.04 -2.11
C ASN A 40 5.11 -8.51 -1.83
N VAL A 41 4.15 -9.18 -2.42
CA VAL A 41 2.73 -9.01 -2.12
C VAL A 41 2.36 -9.86 -0.91
N MET A 42 1.55 -9.31 -0.04
CA MET A 42 0.93 -10.01 1.08
C MET A 42 -0.59 -9.97 0.92
N MET A 43 -1.24 -11.10 1.19
CA MET A 43 -2.69 -11.22 1.12
C MET A 43 -3.27 -11.47 2.50
N ALA A 44 -4.32 -10.75 2.84
CA ALA A 44 -5.07 -10.94 4.08
C ALA A 44 -6.56 -11.03 3.77
N LYS A 45 -7.23 -11.99 4.39
CA LYS A 45 -8.68 -12.15 4.26
C LYS A 45 -9.38 -11.26 5.28
N LYS A 46 -10.31 -10.44 4.80
CA LYS A 46 -11.16 -9.60 5.66
C LYS A 46 -12.29 -10.42 6.25
N ASN A 47 -12.89 -9.93 7.34
CA ASN A 47 -14.06 -10.58 7.97
C ASN A 47 -15.26 -10.77 7.02
N ASN A 48 -15.38 -9.91 6.01
CA ASN A 48 -16.43 -10.01 4.97
C ASN A 48 -16.08 -10.99 3.83
N GLY A 49 -15.02 -11.80 3.99
CA GLY A 49 -14.59 -12.78 3.00
C GLY A 49 -13.79 -12.22 1.83
N LYS A 50 -13.67 -10.90 1.70
CA LYS A 50 -12.89 -10.26 0.64
C LYS A 50 -11.39 -10.27 0.96
N TRP A 51 -10.57 -10.36 -0.07
CA TRP A 51 -9.11 -10.29 0.06
C TRP A 51 -8.61 -8.83 0.08
N LYS A 52 -7.67 -8.56 0.97
CA LYS A 52 -6.87 -7.33 1.00
C LYS A 52 -5.47 -7.64 0.50
N MET A 53 -5.01 -6.94 -0.52
CA MET A 53 -3.64 -7.00 -1.02
C MET A 53 -2.82 -5.89 -0.38
N CYS A 54 -1.66 -6.26 0.15
CA CYS A 54 -0.67 -5.31 0.68
C CYS A 54 0.68 -5.60 0.04
N VAL A 55 1.50 -4.58 -0.13
CA VAL A 55 2.88 -4.70 -0.61
C VAL A 55 3.83 -4.39 0.53
N GLY A 56 4.80 -5.29 0.76
CA GLY A 56 5.75 -5.15 1.86
C GLY A 56 7.05 -4.49 1.41
N PHE A 57 7.24 -3.22 1.74
CA PHE A 57 8.42 -2.44 1.39
C PHE A 57 9.50 -2.45 2.48
N ILE A 58 9.75 -3.58 3.12
CA ILE A 58 10.68 -3.68 4.27
C ILE A 58 12.09 -3.22 3.89
N ASP A 59 12.61 -3.70 2.77
CA ASP A 59 13.97 -3.37 2.34
C ASP A 59 14.09 -1.93 1.86
N LEU A 60 13.09 -1.44 1.15
CA LEU A 60 13.02 -0.05 0.73
C LEU A 60 12.97 0.89 1.94
N ASN A 61 12.15 0.58 2.94
CA ASN A 61 12.05 1.37 4.17
C ASN A 61 13.34 1.38 4.99
N LYS A 62 14.16 0.33 4.91
CA LYS A 62 15.48 0.30 5.54
C LYS A 62 16.51 1.15 4.80
N ALA A 63 16.42 1.22 3.49
CA ALA A 63 17.36 1.93 2.63
C ALA A 63 17.15 3.45 2.63
N TYR A 64 15.91 3.90 2.86
CA TYR A 64 15.56 5.31 2.87
C TYR A 64 15.71 5.93 4.27
N PRO A 65 16.15 7.19 4.35
CA PRO A 65 16.16 7.90 5.61
C PRO A 65 14.74 8.06 6.16
N LYS A 66 14.60 7.95 7.46
CA LYS A 66 13.31 8.15 8.11
C LYS A 66 12.87 9.60 7.97
N ASP A 67 11.61 9.79 7.63
CA ASP A 67 10.98 11.10 7.68
C ASP A 67 10.99 11.61 9.12
N SER A 68 11.48 12.83 9.30
CA SER A 68 11.51 13.49 10.61
C SER A 68 10.19 14.21 10.96
N PHE A 69 9.19 14.12 10.09
CA PHE A 69 7.89 14.73 10.33
C PHE A 69 7.19 14.06 11.52
N PRO A 70 6.85 14.82 12.58
CA PRO A 70 6.23 14.23 13.77
C PRO A 70 4.80 13.78 13.48
N LEU A 71 4.47 12.55 13.85
CA LEU A 71 3.10 12.07 13.80
C LEU A 71 2.25 12.78 14.88
N PRO A 72 0.97 13.09 14.60
CA PRO A 72 0.07 13.61 15.59
C PRO A 72 -0.05 12.68 16.81
N ARG A 73 -0.01 13.22 18.01
CA ARG A 73 -0.22 12.43 19.22
C ARG A 73 -1.72 12.12 19.37
N ILE A 74 -2.04 10.86 19.58
CA ILE A 74 -3.44 10.41 19.72
C ILE A 74 -4.15 11.14 20.85
N ASP A 75 -3.48 11.34 21.98
CA ASP A 75 -4.04 12.04 23.15
C ASP A 75 -4.46 13.47 22.79
N GLN A 76 -3.64 14.21 22.05
CA GLN A 76 -3.95 15.57 21.60
C GLN A 76 -5.12 15.59 20.62
N LEU A 77 -5.23 14.58 19.75
CA LEU A 77 -6.36 14.46 18.82
C LEU A 77 -7.66 14.19 19.57
N VAL A 78 -7.64 13.31 20.57
CA VAL A 78 -8.79 13.02 21.42
C VAL A 78 -9.20 14.26 22.21
N ASP A 79 -8.26 14.96 22.85
CA ASP A 79 -8.52 16.18 23.62
C ASP A 79 -9.12 17.28 22.76
N SER A 80 -8.71 17.40 21.50
CA SER A 80 -9.25 18.40 20.56
C SER A 80 -10.71 18.16 20.19
N THR A 81 -11.23 16.95 20.41
CA THR A 81 -12.65 16.61 20.16
C THR A 81 -13.54 16.88 21.36
N THR A 82 -12.95 17.15 22.53
CA THR A 82 -13.68 17.37 23.78
C THR A 82 -14.46 18.69 23.75
N GLY A 83 -15.68 18.68 24.25
CA GLY A 83 -16.53 19.88 24.32
C GLY A 83 -17.34 20.18 23.07
N HIS A 84 -17.17 19.42 21.99
CA HIS A 84 -17.97 19.55 20.79
C HIS A 84 -19.19 18.62 20.81
N LYS A 85 -20.36 19.16 20.49
CA LYS A 85 -21.59 18.36 20.43
C LYS A 85 -21.71 17.48 19.22
N LEU A 86 -21.08 17.88 18.12
CA LEU A 86 -21.11 17.18 16.84
C LEU A 86 -19.68 17.05 16.31
N LEU A 87 -19.36 15.88 15.78
CA LEU A 87 -18.10 15.59 15.13
C LEU A 87 -18.38 15.07 13.72
N SER A 88 -17.58 15.50 12.74
CA SER A 88 -17.59 14.94 11.42
C SER A 88 -16.21 14.36 11.08
N PHE A 89 -16.21 13.23 10.40
CA PHE A 89 -14.99 12.53 10.02
C PHE A 89 -14.91 12.46 8.49
N ILE A 90 -13.78 12.88 7.96
CA ILE A 90 -13.50 12.79 6.52
C ILE A 90 -12.44 11.72 6.31
N ASN A 91 -12.77 10.73 5.50
CA ASN A 91 -11.83 9.69 5.07
C ASN A 91 -11.74 9.69 3.56
N ALA A 92 -10.55 9.96 3.02
CA ALA A 92 -10.34 9.97 1.58
C ALA A 92 -10.44 8.55 1.00
N PHE A 93 -11.34 8.37 0.03
CA PHE A 93 -11.46 7.11 -0.70
C PHE A 93 -10.19 6.85 -1.51
N SER A 94 -9.51 5.73 -1.24
CA SER A 94 -8.23 5.38 -1.88
C SER A 94 -7.22 6.53 -1.87
N GLY A 95 -7.07 7.21 -0.73
CA GLY A 95 -6.34 8.48 -0.64
C GLY A 95 -4.90 8.44 -1.17
N TYR A 96 -4.15 7.38 -0.86
CA TYR A 96 -2.79 7.23 -1.36
C TYR A 96 -2.71 7.07 -2.88
N ASN A 97 -3.71 6.44 -3.51
CA ASN A 97 -3.75 6.27 -4.96
C ASN A 97 -4.08 7.56 -5.72
N GLN A 98 -4.51 8.60 -5.03
CA GLN A 98 -4.78 9.92 -5.63
C GLN A 98 -3.52 10.79 -5.75
N ILE A 99 -2.41 10.37 -5.13
CA ILE A 99 -1.14 11.08 -5.14
C ILE A 99 -0.22 10.38 -6.14
N MET A 100 0.22 11.12 -7.15
CA MET A 100 1.19 10.61 -8.11
C MET A 100 2.57 10.57 -7.47
N MET A 101 3.20 9.39 -7.53
CA MET A 101 4.57 9.22 -7.06
C MET A 101 5.55 9.85 -8.05
N ASP A 102 6.63 10.42 -7.53
CA ASP A 102 7.73 10.94 -8.34
C ASP A 102 8.27 9.86 -9.30
N GLU A 103 8.56 10.25 -10.54
CA GLU A 103 8.97 9.30 -11.59
C GLU A 103 10.23 8.51 -11.22
N GLU A 104 11.19 9.14 -10.55
CA GLU A 104 12.42 8.47 -10.11
C GLU A 104 12.15 7.41 -9.04
N ASP A 105 11.11 7.58 -8.25
CA ASP A 105 10.75 6.67 -7.17
C ASP A 105 9.75 5.59 -7.57
N GLN A 106 9.07 5.74 -8.70
CA GLN A 106 8.05 4.78 -9.14
C GLN A 106 8.60 3.36 -9.28
N GLU A 107 9.77 3.18 -9.89
CA GLU A 107 10.38 1.87 -10.09
C GLU A 107 10.89 1.23 -8.79
N LYS A 108 11.16 2.04 -7.78
CA LYS A 108 11.59 1.55 -6.46
C LYS A 108 10.48 0.84 -5.70
N THR A 109 9.23 1.10 -6.02
CA THR A 109 8.04 0.48 -5.44
C THR A 109 7.50 -0.69 -6.24
N THR A 110 8.29 -1.26 -7.13
CA THR A 110 7.93 -2.42 -7.94
C THR A 110 7.70 -3.66 -7.07
N PHE A 111 6.66 -4.40 -7.38
CA PHE A 111 6.34 -5.66 -6.73
C PHE A 111 6.10 -6.76 -7.74
N ILE A 112 6.33 -8.01 -7.31
CA ILE A 112 6.15 -9.18 -8.16
C ILE A 112 4.79 -9.80 -7.95
N THR A 113 4.16 -10.15 -9.07
CA THR A 113 2.98 -11.01 -9.13
C THR A 113 3.27 -12.20 -10.02
N SER A 114 2.58 -13.30 -9.78
CA SER A 114 2.67 -14.48 -10.64
C SER A 114 2.05 -14.23 -12.02
#